data_5fb4cee088b9a14e7c2f26602fb6422b
#
_entry.id   5fb4cee088b9a14e7c2f26602fb6422b
#
_cell.length_a   1.000
_cell.length_b   1.000
_cell.length_c   1.000
_cell.angle_alpha   90.00
_cell.angle_beta   90.00
_cell.angle_gamma   90.00
#
_symmetry.space_group_name_H-M   'P 1'
#
loop_
_entity.id
_entity.type
_entity.pdbx_description
1 polymer ?
#
loop_
_entity_poly.entity_id
_entity_poly.type
_entity_poly.pdbx_seq_one_letter_code
_entity_poly.pdbx_strand_id
1 'polypeptide(L)'
;MISAVLDACVLYSAALRDLLLRLAEDKLVDPFWSEEIRTEWIRSLLRKRPKLKREKLERTCREMDAFFPGSLVVGYELITPTLTLPDLNDRHVLAVAIHVKAECIVTFNLNDFPKMNLQPYSIEAVSPDEFAVRLIHDEPHHFLQAIRDHRLSLKKPSKTVDEYLETLEKQGLPKTVAFLRKHESDI
;
A
#
# COMPACT_ATOMS: atom_id res chain seq x y z
N MET A 1 -0.26 -7.09 -13.50
CA MET A 1 -0.37 -7.12 -12.02
C MET A 1 1.02 -7.00 -11.44
N ILE A 2 1.28 -6.00 -10.60
CA ILE A 2 2.60 -5.71 -10.01
C ILE A 2 2.65 -6.28 -8.59
N SER A 3 3.68 -7.07 -8.28
CA SER A 3 3.90 -7.63 -6.94
C SER A 3 4.55 -6.56 -6.03
N ALA A 4 3.92 -6.24 -4.90
CA ALA A 4 4.32 -5.12 -4.07
C ALA A 4 4.21 -5.41 -2.57
N VAL A 5 5.28 -5.13 -1.80
CA VAL A 5 5.19 -5.10 -0.34
C VAL A 5 4.65 -3.74 0.09
N LEU A 6 3.57 -3.75 0.87
CA LEU A 6 2.95 -2.55 1.41
C LEU A 6 3.51 -2.26 2.80
N ASP A 7 4.32 -1.22 2.90
CA ASP A 7 4.93 -0.80 4.16
C ASP A 7 3.91 -0.29 5.19
N ALA A 8 4.24 -0.35 6.46
CA ALA A 8 3.39 0.08 7.58
C ALA A 8 2.91 1.54 7.46
N CYS A 9 3.74 2.44 6.93
CA CYS A 9 3.38 3.84 6.73
C CYS A 9 2.27 4.03 5.68
N VAL A 10 2.15 3.13 4.71
CA VAL A 10 1.12 3.14 3.67
C VAL A 10 -0.18 2.53 4.18
N LEU A 11 -0.07 1.43 4.93
CA LEU A 11 -1.22 0.75 5.55
C LEU A 11 -1.83 1.54 6.72
N TYR A 12 -1.11 2.51 7.25
CA TYR A 12 -1.54 3.38 8.34
C TYR A 12 -2.82 4.15 8.02
N SER A 13 -2.91 4.75 6.84
CA SER A 13 -4.11 5.49 6.42
C SER A 13 -5.20 4.54 5.93
N ALA A 14 -6.37 4.60 6.55
CA ALA A 14 -7.51 3.78 6.14
C ALA A 14 -7.91 4.05 4.67
N ALA A 15 -7.88 5.31 4.23
CA ALA A 15 -8.27 5.66 2.86
C ALA A 15 -7.26 5.16 1.82
N LEU A 16 -5.96 5.24 2.11
CA LEU A 16 -4.92 4.74 1.21
C LEU A 16 -4.89 3.21 1.18
N ARG A 17 -4.98 2.58 2.36
CA ARG A 17 -5.08 1.13 2.48
C ARG A 17 -6.27 0.59 1.70
N ASP A 18 -7.45 1.19 1.87
CA ASP A 18 -8.68 0.79 1.18
C ASP A 18 -8.52 0.89 -0.35
N LEU A 19 -7.94 1.98 -0.84
CA LEU A 19 -7.61 2.14 -2.26
C LEU A 19 -6.67 1.04 -2.76
N LEU A 20 -5.55 0.79 -2.07
CA LEU A 20 -4.57 -0.20 -2.52
C LEU A 20 -5.13 -1.62 -2.51
N LEU A 21 -5.96 -1.95 -1.52
CA LEU A 21 -6.65 -3.23 -1.46
C LEU A 21 -7.72 -3.37 -2.57
N ARG A 22 -8.40 -2.29 -2.95
CA ARG A 22 -9.29 -2.30 -4.11
C ARG A 22 -8.53 -2.55 -5.41
N LEU A 23 -7.39 -1.89 -5.61
CA LEU A 23 -6.53 -2.14 -6.77
C LEU A 23 -6.02 -3.60 -6.82
N ALA A 24 -5.84 -4.21 -5.64
CA ALA A 24 -5.50 -5.62 -5.53
C ALA A 24 -6.68 -6.55 -5.84
N GLU A 25 -7.89 -6.23 -5.37
CA GLU A 25 -9.13 -6.94 -5.71
C GLU A 25 -9.35 -6.96 -7.23
N ASP A 26 -9.10 -5.83 -7.89
CA ASP A 26 -9.16 -5.68 -9.35
C ASP A 26 -7.90 -6.22 -10.07
N LYS A 27 -7.03 -6.97 -9.37
CA LYS A 27 -5.85 -7.66 -9.93
C LYS A 27 -4.83 -6.75 -10.63
N LEU A 28 -4.79 -5.49 -10.28
CA LEU A 28 -3.73 -4.56 -10.68
C LEU A 28 -2.49 -4.73 -9.81
N VAL A 29 -2.68 -5.14 -8.56
CA VAL A 29 -1.63 -5.31 -7.54
C VAL A 29 -1.71 -6.70 -6.93
N ASP A 30 -0.56 -7.33 -6.72
CA ASP A 30 -0.38 -8.50 -5.85
C ASP A 30 0.28 -8.02 -4.54
N PRO A 31 -0.52 -7.76 -3.48
CA PRO A 31 -0.04 -7.08 -2.29
C PRO A 31 0.54 -8.06 -1.27
N PHE A 32 1.63 -7.68 -0.62
CA PHE A 32 2.27 -8.45 0.45
C PHE A 32 2.49 -7.61 1.70
N TRP A 33 2.35 -8.24 2.86
CA TRP A 33 2.67 -7.68 4.18
C TRP A 33 3.11 -8.79 5.13
N SER A 34 3.67 -8.40 6.28
CA SER A 34 4.02 -9.33 7.36
C SER A 34 3.30 -8.98 8.66
N GLU A 35 3.41 -9.85 9.66
CA GLU A 35 2.90 -9.56 11.01
C GLU A 35 3.64 -8.38 11.67
N GLU A 36 4.94 -8.20 11.37
CA GLU A 36 5.70 -7.04 11.85
C GLU A 36 5.17 -5.75 11.26
N ILE A 37 4.97 -5.68 9.93
CA ILE A 37 4.36 -4.54 9.24
C ILE A 37 2.98 -4.22 9.84
N ARG A 38 2.14 -5.25 10.10
CA ARG A 38 0.82 -5.08 10.73
C ARG A 38 0.93 -4.50 12.13
N THR A 39 1.82 -5.03 12.94
CA THR A 39 2.05 -4.58 14.31
C THR A 39 2.50 -3.12 14.34
N GLU A 40 3.33 -2.68 13.41
CA GLU A 40 3.83 -1.32 13.33
C GLU A 40 2.73 -0.30 13.03
N TRP A 41 1.92 -0.50 11.99
CA TRP A 41 0.86 0.46 11.68
C TRP A 41 -0.23 0.47 12.76
N ILE A 42 -0.56 -0.67 13.38
CA ILE A 42 -1.48 -0.75 14.52
C ILE A 42 -0.92 0.04 15.70
N ARG A 43 0.34 -0.18 16.08
CA ARG A 43 1.02 0.54 17.16
C ARG A 43 1.02 2.05 16.90
N SER A 44 1.34 2.47 15.69
CA SER A 44 1.36 3.88 15.29
C SER A 44 -0.02 4.53 15.35
N LEU A 45 -1.08 3.83 14.92
CA LEU A 45 -2.46 4.31 15.03
C LEU A 45 -2.91 4.44 16.48
N LEU A 46 -2.67 3.44 17.32
CA LEU A 46 -3.07 3.47 18.74
C LEU A 46 -2.35 4.59 19.51
N ARG A 47 -1.08 4.85 19.18
CA ARG A 47 -0.31 5.96 19.78
C ARG A 47 -0.92 7.32 19.42
N LYS A 48 -1.34 7.53 18.15
CA LYS A 48 -1.92 8.82 17.71
C LYS A 48 -3.41 8.94 18.04
N ARG A 49 -4.12 7.84 18.19
CA ARG A 49 -5.56 7.77 18.45
C ARG A 49 -5.87 6.83 19.63
N PRO A 50 -5.58 7.25 20.88
CA PRO A 50 -5.72 6.38 22.06
C PRO A 50 -7.14 5.84 22.31
N LYS A 51 -8.17 6.52 21.76
CA LYS A 51 -9.57 6.09 21.85
C LYS A 51 -9.92 4.96 20.86
N LEU A 52 -9.04 4.66 19.92
CA LEU A 52 -9.26 3.58 18.97
C LEU A 52 -9.04 2.24 19.64
N LYS A 53 -9.96 1.30 19.43
CA LYS A 53 -9.86 -0.05 20.01
C LYS A 53 -8.97 -0.93 19.14
N ARG A 54 -8.01 -1.62 19.75
CA ARG A 54 -7.09 -2.56 19.09
C ARG A 54 -7.86 -3.64 18.33
N GLU A 55 -8.93 -4.17 18.93
CA GLU A 55 -9.73 -5.25 18.34
C GLU A 55 -10.33 -4.88 16.97
N LYS A 56 -10.62 -3.58 16.74
CA LYS A 56 -11.08 -3.10 15.42
C LYS A 56 -9.99 -3.21 14.37
N LEU A 57 -8.75 -2.89 14.73
CA LEU A 57 -7.60 -2.95 13.82
C LEU A 57 -7.21 -4.40 13.51
N GLU A 58 -7.22 -5.25 14.53
CA GLU A 58 -6.98 -6.69 14.37
C GLU A 58 -8.07 -7.35 13.52
N ARG A 59 -9.32 -6.90 13.66
CA ARG A 59 -10.39 -7.33 12.76
C ARG A 59 -10.09 -6.93 11.32
N THR A 60 -9.67 -5.70 11.07
CA THR A 60 -9.26 -5.27 9.72
C THR A 60 -8.15 -6.16 9.17
N CYS A 61 -7.14 -6.53 9.97
CA CYS A 61 -6.09 -7.44 9.54
C CYS A 61 -6.65 -8.82 9.14
N ARG A 62 -7.55 -9.39 9.95
CA ARG A 62 -8.20 -10.67 9.61
C ARG A 62 -9.03 -10.59 8.32
N GLU A 63 -9.71 -9.46 8.09
CA GLU A 63 -10.44 -9.21 6.85
C GLU A 63 -9.48 -9.14 5.65
N MET A 64 -8.35 -8.44 5.78
CA MET A 64 -7.30 -8.41 4.75
C MET A 64 -6.78 -9.81 4.41
N ASP A 65 -6.46 -10.64 5.42
CA ASP A 65 -5.96 -11.99 5.19
C ASP A 65 -7.01 -12.91 4.55
N ALA A 66 -8.27 -12.73 4.90
CA ALA A 66 -9.37 -13.52 4.33
C ALA A 66 -9.63 -13.16 2.85
N PHE A 67 -9.49 -11.87 2.49
CA PHE A 67 -9.67 -11.40 1.12
C PHE A 67 -8.46 -11.68 0.23
N PHE A 68 -7.25 -11.68 0.78
CA PHE A 68 -5.99 -11.87 0.06
C PHE A 68 -5.20 -13.05 0.63
N PRO A 69 -5.65 -14.29 0.42
CA PRO A 69 -4.93 -15.48 0.87
C PRO A 69 -3.54 -15.54 0.25
N GLY A 70 -2.50 -15.66 1.07
CA GLY A 70 -1.11 -15.67 0.62
C GLY A 70 -0.39 -14.31 0.69
N SER A 71 -1.10 -13.20 0.93
CA SER A 71 -0.46 -11.87 1.10
C SER A 71 0.23 -11.69 2.45
N LEU A 72 -0.19 -12.43 3.47
CA LEU A 72 0.52 -12.49 4.76
C LEU A 72 1.74 -13.39 4.65
N VAL A 73 2.92 -12.78 4.60
CA VAL A 73 4.20 -13.47 4.39
C VAL A 73 4.79 -13.94 5.71
N VAL A 74 5.29 -15.16 5.72
CA VAL A 74 6.01 -15.79 6.83
C VAL A 74 7.30 -16.46 6.29
N GLY A 75 8.28 -16.72 7.14
CA GLY A 75 9.51 -17.43 6.74
C GLY A 75 10.63 -16.53 6.18
N TYR A 76 10.49 -15.20 6.27
CA TYR A 76 11.51 -14.22 5.86
C TYR A 76 12.52 -13.88 6.96
N GLU A 77 12.29 -14.35 8.19
CA GLU A 77 12.99 -13.90 9.40
C GLU A 77 14.50 -14.17 9.34
N LEU A 78 14.91 -15.26 8.68
CA LEU A 78 16.33 -15.59 8.51
C LEU A 78 17.07 -14.68 7.54
N ILE A 79 16.33 -13.96 6.66
CA ILE A 79 16.88 -13.00 5.71
C ILE A 79 17.18 -11.68 6.43
N THR A 80 16.31 -11.26 7.33
CA THR A 80 16.36 -9.95 8.01
C THR A 80 17.75 -9.60 8.59
N PRO A 81 18.45 -10.47 9.37
CA PRO A 81 19.76 -10.13 9.94
C PRO A 81 20.88 -10.01 8.91
N THR A 82 20.71 -10.50 7.69
CA THR A 82 21.72 -10.44 6.63
C THR A 82 21.70 -9.12 5.87
N LEU A 83 20.66 -8.31 6.07
CA LEU A 83 20.42 -7.07 5.31
C LEU A 83 21.01 -5.86 6.03
N THR A 84 21.37 -4.86 5.24
CA THR A 84 21.83 -3.55 5.72
C THR A 84 20.94 -2.46 5.11
N LEU A 85 20.34 -1.64 5.94
CA LEU A 85 19.57 -0.45 5.57
C LEU A 85 19.94 0.70 6.53
N PRO A 86 19.68 1.97 6.14
CA PRO A 86 19.89 3.13 7.02
C PRO A 86 19.13 2.99 8.35
N ASP A 87 17.86 2.62 8.31
CA ASP A 87 17.11 2.19 9.50
C ASP A 87 17.10 0.65 9.56
N LEU A 88 17.69 0.12 10.63
CA LEU A 88 17.75 -1.32 10.87
C LEU A 88 16.37 -1.93 11.17
N ASN A 89 15.40 -1.10 11.59
CA ASN A 89 14.05 -1.57 11.83
C ASN A 89 13.30 -1.89 10.54
N ASP A 90 13.66 -1.27 9.42
CA ASP A 90 13.00 -1.49 8.14
C ASP A 90 13.50 -2.72 7.36
N ARG A 91 14.54 -3.41 7.90
CA ARG A 91 15.10 -4.62 7.27
C ARG A 91 14.08 -5.73 7.06
N HIS A 92 13.09 -5.86 7.94
CA HIS A 92 12.04 -6.87 7.79
C HIS A 92 11.17 -6.61 6.55
N VAL A 93 10.92 -5.34 6.17
CA VAL A 93 10.17 -4.99 4.96
C VAL A 93 10.91 -5.45 3.71
N LEU A 94 12.23 -5.18 3.65
CA LEU A 94 13.08 -5.67 2.55
C LEU A 94 13.20 -7.19 2.56
N ALA A 95 13.30 -7.83 3.72
CA ALA A 95 13.35 -9.28 3.84
C ALA A 95 12.08 -9.94 3.29
N VAL A 96 10.91 -9.37 3.58
CA VAL A 96 9.63 -9.78 2.99
C VAL A 96 9.67 -9.68 1.48
N ALA A 97 10.11 -8.53 0.94
CA ALA A 97 10.17 -8.30 -0.50
C ALA A 97 11.10 -9.30 -1.22
N ILE A 98 12.26 -9.60 -0.62
CA ILE A 98 13.19 -10.63 -1.14
C ILE A 98 12.54 -12.00 -1.11
N HIS A 99 11.90 -12.35 0.00
CA HIS A 99 11.30 -13.68 0.20
C HIS A 99 10.24 -14.01 -0.85
N VAL A 100 9.35 -13.05 -1.13
CA VAL A 100 8.28 -13.22 -2.12
C VAL A 100 8.70 -12.81 -3.55
N LYS A 101 9.94 -12.32 -3.73
CA LYS A 101 10.45 -11.77 -4.99
C LYS A 101 9.56 -10.64 -5.53
N ALA A 102 9.14 -9.74 -4.63
CA ALA A 102 8.33 -8.59 -5.01
C ALA A 102 9.11 -7.66 -5.95
N GLU A 103 8.40 -7.03 -6.87
CA GLU A 103 8.97 -6.03 -7.78
C GLU A 103 9.29 -4.73 -7.06
N CYS A 104 8.47 -4.36 -6.07
CA CYS A 104 8.68 -3.12 -5.34
C CYS A 104 8.21 -3.16 -3.88
N ILE A 105 8.72 -2.17 -3.12
CA ILE A 105 8.24 -1.79 -1.81
C ILE A 105 7.51 -0.45 -1.97
N VAL A 106 6.22 -0.40 -1.61
CA VAL A 106 5.43 0.84 -1.61
C VAL A 106 5.54 1.49 -0.24
N THR A 107 6.20 2.64 -0.18
CA THR A 107 6.51 3.34 1.08
C THR A 107 6.56 4.85 0.90
N PHE A 108 6.31 5.62 1.97
CA PHE A 108 6.62 7.05 2.02
C PHE A 108 8.06 7.31 2.47
N ASN A 109 8.73 6.34 3.08
CA ASN A 109 10.07 6.46 3.67
C ASN A 109 11.17 6.07 2.68
N LEU A 110 11.19 6.67 1.49
CA LEU A 110 12.12 6.31 0.41
C LEU A 110 13.61 6.39 0.82
N ASN A 111 13.95 7.27 1.78
CA ASN A 111 15.32 7.43 2.27
C ASN A 111 15.81 6.21 3.06
N ASP A 112 14.92 5.43 3.64
CA ASP A 112 15.24 4.24 4.41
C ASP A 112 15.49 3.02 3.52
N PHE A 113 15.13 3.14 2.22
CA PHE A 113 15.30 2.12 1.18
C PHE A 113 16.15 2.62 0.00
N PRO A 114 17.45 2.95 0.19
CA PRO A 114 18.28 3.48 -0.87
C PRO A 114 18.46 2.48 -2.01
N LYS A 115 18.42 2.96 -3.24
CA LYS A 115 18.53 2.15 -4.46
C LYS A 115 19.70 1.16 -4.43
N MET A 116 20.86 1.58 -3.91
CA MET A 116 22.06 0.75 -3.83
C MET A 116 21.87 -0.51 -2.96
N ASN A 117 21.00 -0.45 -1.95
CA ASN A 117 20.71 -1.58 -1.06
C ASN A 117 19.65 -2.53 -1.65
N LEU A 118 18.80 -2.04 -2.55
CA LEU A 118 17.70 -2.79 -3.17
C LEU A 118 18.10 -3.43 -4.50
N GLN A 119 19.00 -2.76 -5.25
CA GLN A 119 19.43 -3.18 -6.59
C GLN A 119 19.93 -4.63 -6.68
N PRO A 120 20.69 -5.18 -5.70
CA PRO A 120 21.13 -6.59 -5.75
C PRO A 120 19.98 -7.59 -5.79
N TYR A 121 18.79 -7.19 -5.35
CA TYR A 121 17.59 -8.04 -5.29
C TYR A 121 16.59 -7.74 -6.41
N SER A 122 16.91 -6.78 -7.30
CA SER A 122 16.00 -6.30 -8.35
C SER A 122 14.68 -5.73 -7.80
N ILE A 123 14.74 -5.12 -6.62
CA ILE A 123 13.60 -4.49 -5.93
C ILE A 123 13.74 -2.96 -6.04
N GLU A 124 12.64 -2.25 -6.16
CA GLU A 124 12.59 -0.79 -6.10
C GLU A 124 11.72 -0.32 -4.92
N ALA A 125 12.07 0.81 -4.31
CA ALA A 125 11.18 1.51 -3.40
C ALA A 125 10.49 2.65 -4.15
N VAL A 126 9.16 2.73 -4.02
CA VAL A 126 8.33 3.71 -4.71
C VAL A 126 7.32 4.34 -3.76
N SER A 127 7.03 5.62 -3.97
CA SER A 127 5.92 6.26 -3.27
C SER A 127 4.57 5.72 -3.75
N PRO A 128 3.50 5.77 -2.92
CA PRO A 128 2.16 5.37 -3.36
C PRO A 128 1.69 6.08 -4.63
N ASP A 129 2.05 7.36 -4.81
CA ASP A 129 1.68 8.12 -6.00
C ASP A 129 2.43 7.64 -7.25
N GLU A 130 3.74 7.39 -7.14
CA GLU A 130 4.52 6.82 -8.24
C GLU A 130 4.08 5.40 -8.58
N PHE A 131 3.71 4.62 -7.58
CA PHE A 131 3.16 3.28 -7.76
C PHE A 131 1.84 3.34 -8.55
N ALA A 132 0.91 4.21 -8.15
CA ALA A 132 -0.35 4.41 -8.86
C ALA A 132 -0.13 4.90 -10.31
N VAL A 133 0.83 5.80 -10.53
CA VAL A 133 1.21 6.27 -11.88
C VAL A 133 1.73 5.12 -12.76
N ARG A 134 2.48 4.17 -12.22
CA ARG A 134 2.89 2.96 -12.96
C ARG A 134 1.68 2.13 -13.39
N LEU A 135 0.73 1.89 -12.48
CA LEU A 135 -0.51 1.16 -12.80
C LEU A 135 -1.33 1.87 -13.89
N ILE A 136 -1.42 3.21 -13.82
CA ILE A 136 -2.07 4.03 -14.84
C ILE A 136 -1.36 3.87 -16.20
N HIS A 137 -0.04 3.88 -16.22
CA HIS A 137 0.72 3.74 -17.46
C HIS A 137 0.51 2.37 -18.11
N ASP A 138 0.50 1.32 -17.30
CA ASP A 138 0.40 -0.05 -17.79
C ASP A 138 -1.04 -0.43 -18.22
N GLU A 139 -2.03 -0.04 -17.41
CA GLU A 139 -3.44 -0.43 -17.64
C GLU A 139 -4.41 0.74 -17.32
N PRO A 140 -4.41 1.84 -18.11
CA PRO A 140 -5.15 3.05 -17.78
C PRO A 140 -6.66 2.86 -17.64
N HIS A 141 -7.27 2.09 -18.52
CA HIS A 141 -8.72 1.84 -18.48
C HIS A 141 -9.12 0.98 -17.28
N HIS A 142 -8.34 -0.04 -16.99
CA HIS A 142 -8.58 -0.92 -15.84
C HIS A 142 -8.41 -0.15 -14.52
N PHE A 143 -7.39 0.70 -14.44
CA PHE A 143 -7.20 1.60 -13.29
C PHE A 143 -8.38 2.54 -13.08
N LEU A 144 -8.89 3.20 -14.14
CA LEU A 144 -10.06 4.08 -14.05
C LEU A 144 -11.30 3.32 -13.57
N GLN A 145 -11.52 2.11 -14.06
CA GLN A 145 -12.63 1.27 -13.61
C GLN A 145 -12.50 0.94 -12.11
N ALA A 146 -11.32 0.53 -11.65
CA ALA A 146 -11.06 0.23 -10.25
C ALA A 146 -11.30 1.47 -9.34
N ILE A 147 -10.86 2.66 -9.78
CA ILE A 147 -11.09 3.92 -9.09
C ILE A 147 -12.59 4.26 -9.00
N ARG A 148 -13.32 4.11 -10.09
CA ARG A 148 -14.78 4.30 -10.13
C ARG A 148 -15.47 3.38 -9.13
N ASP A 149 -15.15 2.09 -9.18
CA ASP A 149 -15.77 1.09 -8.32
C ASP A 149 -15.41 1.32 -6.85
N HIS A 150 -14.16 1.72 -6.55
CA HIS A 150 -13.76 2.15 -5.22
C HIS A 150 -14.59 3.34 -4.73
N ARG A 151 -14.69 4.44 -5.52
CA ARG A 151 -15.48 5.60 -5.14
C ARG A 151 -16.95 5.23 -4.87
N LEU A 152 -17.56 4.44 -5.75
CA LEU A 152 -18.96 4.02 -5.64
C LEU A 152 -19.20 3.06 -4.45
N SER A 153 -18.19 2.36 -3.98
CA SER A 153 -18.26 1.51 -2.79
C SER A 153 -18.34 2.29 -1.48
N LEU A 154 -17.87 3.55 -1.47
CA LEU A 154 -17.90 4.43 -0.30
C LEU A 154 -19.32 4.93 -0.05
N LYS A 155 -20.03 4.32 0.90
CA LYS A 155 -21.47 4.62 1.17
C LYS A 155 -21.70 5.47 2.42
N LYS A 156 -20.74 5.56 3.33
CA LYS A 156 -20.93 6.24 4.63
C LYS A 156 -19.69 7.06 5.03
N PRO A 157 -19.59 8.32 4.58
CA PRO A 157 -20.42 9.00 3.59
C PRO A 157 -20.08 8.58 2.15
N SER A 158 -21.05 8.68 1.24
CA SER A 158 -20.77 8.67 -0.20
C SER A 158 -19.97 9.92 -0.58
N LYS A 159 -19.18 9.83 -1.64
CA LYS A 159 -18.34 10.94 -2.09
C LYS A 159 -18.67 11.32 -3.53
N THR A 160 -18.78 12.63 -3.78
CA THR A 160 -18.71 13.18 -5.12
C THR A 160 -17.32 12.93 -5.70
N VAL A 161 -17.14 13.13 -7.01
CA VAL A 161 -15.82 13.00 -7.65
C VAL A 161 -14.82 13.94 -6.99
N ASP A 162 -15.18 15.23 -6.81
CA ASP A 162 -14.30 16.22 -6.19
C ASP A 162 -13.88 15.83 -4.76
N GLU A 163 -14.82 15.45 -3.89
CA GLU A 163 -14.54 15.04 -2.52
C GLU A 163 -13.65 13.79 -2.47
N TYR A 164 -13.80 12.92 -3.45
CA TYR A 164 -12.95 11.72 -3.58
C TYR A 164 -11.53 12.12 -4.00
N LEU A 165 -11.38 12.94 -5.02
CA LEU A 165 -10.08 13.42 -5.49
C LEU A 165 -9.34 14.23 -4.41
N GLU A 166 -10.03 15.11 -3.68
CA GLU A 166 -9.44 15.79 -2.52
C GLU A 166 -8.97 14.82 -1.44
N THR A 167 -9.69 13.70 -1.26
CA THR A 167 -9.26 12.67 -0.31
C THR A 167 -7.97 12.03 -0.77
N LEU A 168 -7.84 11.65 -2.05
CA LEU A 168 -6.63 11.06 -2.62
C LEU A 168 -5.45 12.03 -2.55
N GLU A 169 -5.68 13.30 -2.82
CA GLU A 169 -4.64 14.33 -2.72
C GLU A 169 -4.10 14.45 -1.28
N LYS A 170 -4.98 14.44 -0.28
CA LYS A 170 -4.61 14.40 1.15
C LYS A 170 -3.87 13.12 1.55
N GLN A 171 -3.99 12.05 0.77
CA GLN A 171 -3.22 10.82 0.95
C GLN A 171 -1.85 10.84 0.25
N GLY A 172 -1.47 11.96 -0.37
CA GLY A 172 -0.18 12.10 -1.04
C GLY A 172 -0.14 11.51 -2.45
N LEU A 173 -1.26 11.59 -3.19
CA LEU A 173 -1.40 11.08 -4.56
C LEU A 173 -1.61 12.21 -5.60
N PRO A 174 -0.79 13.28 -5.63
CA PRO A 174 -1.05 14.44 -6.49
C PRO A 174 -0.96 14.14 -7.98
N LYS A 175 0.00 13.31 -8.43
CA LYS A 175 0.13 12.94 -9.85
C LYS A 175 -1.05 12.08 -10.32
N THR A 176 -1.47 11.14 -9.46
CA THR A 176 -2.66 10.31 -9.68
C THR A 176 -3.90 11.19 -9.80
N VAL A 177 -4.10 12.15 -8.88
CA VAL A 177 -5.22 13.09 -8.92
C VAL A 177 -5.19 13.95 -10.19
N ALA A 178 -4.01 14.43 -10.60
CA ALA A 178 -3.86 15.19 -11.85
C ALA A 178 -4.26 14.39 -13.10
N PHE A 179 -4.03 13.08 -13.11
CA PHE A 179 -4.54 12.19 -14.16
C PHE A 179 -6.06 12.02 -14.07
N LEU A 180 -6.59 11.70 -12.88
CA LEU A 180 -8.01 11.45 -12.67
C LEU A 180 -8.89 12.67 -12.97
N ARG A 181 -8.40 13.91 -12.72
CA ARG A 181 -9.11 15.15 -13.09
C ARG A 181 -9.34 15.30 -14.58
N LYS A 182 -8.53 14.67 -15.42
CA LYS A 182 -8.74 14.66 -16.88
C LYS A 182 -9.76 13.61 -17.32
N HIS A 183 -10.19 12.73 -16.39
CA HIS A 183 -11.08 11.59 -16.63
C HIS A 183 -12.25 11.56 -15.63
N GLU A 184 -12.72 12.73 -15.18
CA GLU A 184 -13.78 12.83 -14.16
C GLU A 184 -15.09 12.18 -14.59
N SER A 185 -15.37 12.14 -15.90
CA SER A 185 -16.54 11.45 -16.45
C SER A 185 -16.47 9.92 -16.32
N ASP A 186 -15.28 9.37 -16.14
CA ASP A 186 -15.04 7.92 -16.16
C ASP A 186 -15.00 7.31 -14.75
N ILE A 187 -14.97 8.16 -13.70
CA ILE A 187 -14.80 7.76 -12.31
C ILE A 187 -15.95 8.10 -11.38
#